data_1dbf8ce82cdb15ed0a047724707e76b9
#
_entry.id   1dbf8ce82cdb15ed0a047724707e76b9
#
_cell.length_a   1.000
_cell.length_b   1.000
_cell.length_c   1.000
_cell.angle_alpha   90.00
_cell.angle_beta   90.00
_cell.angle_gamma   90.00
#
_symmetry.space_group_name_H-M   'P 1'
#
loop_
_entity.id
_entity.type
_entity.pdbx_description
1 polymer ?
#
loop_
_entity_poly.entity_id
_entity_poly.type
_entity_poly.pdbx_seq_one_letter_code
_entity_poly.pdbx_strand_id
1 'polypeptide(L)'
;MFVGIAAVALAVPRALSAQVPDDTPGLFERLNLDKLRLTAFGAAFGPVAPTNTEPTVAYSLHADYGEIARNWRVVFTATYWGTRYTRETVARLEDKLRESIVDTTVSARFELGRIQISDIAVGGDLRWTPSARVARPYLGGGLLAHVVNAEGKAIQGTFIENALDNIALGFAAVSGVDVSLARHLGIGLQARYDLTSGVRYGTLRATGTYYFDTAPGRGAR
;
A
#
# COMPACT_ATOMS: atom_id res chain seq x y z
N MET A 1 -8.30 -34.50 3.38
CA MET A 1 -7.34 -34.64 2.27
C MET A 1 -6.17 -33.71 2.56
N PHE A 2 -5.09 -34.25 3.11
CA PHE A 2 -3.92 -33.48 3.56
C PHE A 2 -3.05 -33.12 2.34
N VAL A 3 -2.87 -31.83 2.07
CA VAL A 3 -1.90 -31.35 1.09
C VAL A 3 -0.60 -31.08 1.81
N GLY A 4 0.39 -31.95 1.54
CA GLY A 4 1.73 -31.83 2.10
C GLY A 4 2.46 -30.61 1.54
N ILE A 5 2.99 -29.80 2.44
CA ILE A 5 3.92 -28.71 2.13
C ILE A 5 5.27 -29.38 1.86
N ALA A 6 5.71 -29.40 0.61
CA ALA A 6 7.05 -29.80 0.22
C ALA A 6 8.03 -28.68 0.57
N ALA A 7 8.86 -28.89 1.59
CA ALA A 7 9.98 -28.04 1.92
C ALA A 7 11.07 -28.20 0.84
N VAL A 8 11.25 -27.21 0.00
CA VAL A 8 12.40 -27.13 -0.92
C VAL A 8 13.59 -26.65 -0.10
N ALA A 9 14.44 -27.59 0.27
CA ALA A 9 15.77 -27.30 0.82
C ALA A 9 16.67 -26.77 -0.30
N LEU A 10 16.90 -25.46 -0.32
CA LEU A 10 17.94 -24.84 -1.14
C LEU A 10 19.32 -25.19 -0.55
N ALA A 11 20.01 -26.12 -1.21
CA ALA A 11 21.41 -26.41 -0.93
C ALA A 11 22.25 -25.19 -1.32
N VAL A 12 22.78 -24.48 -0.33
CA VAL A 12 23.75 -23.40 -0.52
C VAL A 12 25.11 -24.06 -0.78
N PRO A 13 25.75 -23.84 -1.93
CA PRO A 13 27.11 -24.32 -2.14
C PRO A 13 28.08 -23.54 -1.24
N ARG A 14 28.72 -24.29 -0.33
CA ARG A 14 29.90 -23.81 0.41
C ARG A 14 31.08 -23.75 -0.54
N ALA A 15 31.36 -22.59 -1.10
CA ALA A 15 32.65 -22.36 -1.75
C ALA A 15 33.00 -20.88 -1.76
N LEU A 16 34.27 -20.62 -1.41
CA LEU A 16 35.04 -19.39 -1.49
C LEU A 16 34.84 -18.41 -0.32
N SER A 17 35.60 -18.71 0.75
CA SER A 17 36.13 -17.68 1.65
C SER A 17 37.18 -16.85 0.89
N ALA A 18 36.71 -15.90 0.08
CA ALA A 18 37.54 -14.77 -0.30
C ALA A 18 37.49 -13.82 0.89
N GLN A 19 38.60 -13.65 1.59
CA GLN A 19 38.82 -12.59 2.54
C GLN A 19 38.64 -11.26 1.80
N VAL A 20 37.39 -10.71 1.87
CA VAL A 20 37.13 -9.33 1.53
C VAL A 20 37.71 -8.48 2.66
N PRO A 21 38.51 -7.44 2.40
CA PRO A 21 38.99 -6.56 3.47
C PRO A 21 37.80 -5.99 4.23
N ASP A 22 37.87 -6.11 5.56
CA ASP A 22 36.77 -5.88 6.53
C ASP A 22 36.51 -4.39 6.83
N ASP A 23 36.82 -3.50 5.89
CA ASP A 23 36.68 -2.04 6.07
C ASP A 23 35.51 -1.40 5.29
N THR A 24 34.63 -2.23 4.68
CA THR A 24 33.41 -1.68 4.08
C THR A 24 32.32 -1.70 5.12
N PRO A 25 31.88 -0.54 5.66
CA PRO A 25 30.79 -0.51 6.64
C PRO A 25 29.58 -1.24 6.10
N GLY A 26 29.06 -2.19 6.88
CA GLY A 26 27.91 -3.02 6.52
C GLY A 26 26.74 -2.17 6.07
N LEU A 27 25.86 -2.72 5.25
CA LEU A 27 24.71 -2.01 4.70
C LEU A 27 23.89 -1.35 5.83
N PHE A 28 23.77 -2.01 6.98
CA PHE A 28 23.07 -1.52 8.17
C PHE A 28 23.83 -0.43 8.92
N GLU A 29 25.16 -0.41 8.91
CA GLU A 29 25.98 0.66 9.52
C GLU A 29 25.88 1.98 8.76
N ARG A 30 25.50 1.92 7.48
CA ARG A 30 25.22 3.12 6.65
C ARG A 30 23.85 3.71 6.92
N LEU A 31 22.94 2.96 7.58
CA LEU A 31 21.61 3.41 7.94
C LEU A 31 21.70 4.18 9.27
N ASN A 32 21.53 5.48 9.21
CA ASN A 32 21.58 6.32 10.38
C ASN A 32 20.18 6.44 11.00
N LEU A 33 19.78 5.41 11.76
CA LEU A 33 18.47 5.34 12.42
C LEU A 33 18.31 6.44 13.50
N ASP A 34 19.39 6.90 14.09
CA ASP A 34 19.37 7.95 15.14
C ASP A 34 18.93 9.32 14.59
N LYS A 35 18.95 9.49 13.28
CA LYS A 35 18.48 10.72 12.62
C LYS A 35 17.00 10.69 12.25
N LEU A 36 16.34 9.54 12.39
CA LEU A 36 14.92 9.44 12.09
C LEU A 36 14.11 10.27 13.09
N ARG A 37 13.53 11.34 12.61
CA ARG A 37 12.61 12.19 13.36
C ARG A 37 11.48 12.62 12.42
N LEU A 38 10.31 12.84 12.98
CA LEU A 38 9.19 13.36 12.22
C LEU A 38 9.55 14.75 11.65
N THR A 39 9.74 14.83 10.33
CA THR A 39 10.14 16.04 9.61
C THR A 39 8.99 16.73 8.91
N ALA A 40 7.97 15.95 8.53
CA ALA A 40 6.77 16.47 7.88
C ALA A 40 5.57 15.57 8.10
N PHE A 41 4.41 16.15 7.99
CA PHE A 41 3.12 15.46 7.99
C PHE A 41 2.26 16.02 6.87
N GLY A 42 1.44 15.16 6.26
CA GLY A 42 0.58 15.61 5.19
C GLY A 42 -0.60 14.69 4.91
N ALA A 43 -1.41 15.15 3.98
CA ALA A 43 -2.56 14.42 3.50
C ALA A 43 -2.52 14.34 1.97
N ALA A 44 -3.18 13.31 1.45
CA ALA A 44 -3.34 13.13 0.01
C ALA A 44 -4.74 12.61 -0.30
N PHE A 45 -5.23 12.92 -1.47
CA PHE A 45 -6.48 12.38 -1.98
C PHE A 45 -6.43 12.26 -3.49
N GLY A 46 -7.21 11.34 -4.03
CA GLY A 46 -7.31 11.18 -5.48
C GLY A 46 -8.07 9.94 -5.90
N PRO A 47 -8.32 9.80 -7.20
CA PRO A 47 -9.05 8.66 -7.74
C PRO A 47 -8.29 7.35 -7.48
N VAL A 48 -9.05 6.31 -7.19
CA VAL A 48 -8.61 4.93 -7.08
C VAL A 48 -9.55 4.02 -7.85
N ALA A 49 -8.98 3.07 -8.56
CA ALA A 49 -9.71 2.05 -9.30
C ALA A 49 -9.28 0.66 -8.85
N PRO A 50 -9.85 0.12 -7.75
CA PRO A 50 -9.54 -1.22 -7.31
C PRO A 50 -10.11 -2.27 -8.26
N THR A 51 -9.45 -3.42 -8.32
CA THR A 51 -9.90 -4.51 -9.19
C THR A 51 -11.27 -5.04 -8.76
N ASN A 52 -12.17 -5.26 -9.72
CA ASN A 52 -13.52 -5.81 -9.52
C ASN A 52 -14.50 -4.90 -8.76
N THR A 53 -14.16 -3.63 -8.56
CA THR A 53 -15.01 -2.67 -7.86
C THR A 53 -15.29 -1.43 -8.70
N GLU A 54 -16.23 -0.60 -8.26
CA GLU A 54 -16.48 0.70 -8.85
C GLU A 54 -15.33 1.67 -8.51
N PRO A 55 -14.90 2.57 -9.41
CA PRO A 55 -13.95 3.62 -9.10
C PRO A 55 -14.44 4.51 -7.95
N THR A 56 -13.51 4.97 -7.12
CA THR A 56 -13.82 5.83 -5.98
C THR A 56 -12.67 6.80 -5.69
N VAL A 57 -12.70 7.46 -4.53
CA VAL A 57 -11.65 8.34 -4.04
C VAL A 57 -10.95 7.70 -2.85
N ALA A 58 -9.62 7.70 -2.87
CA ALA A 58 -8.79 7.34 -1.74
C ALA A 58 -8.33 8.58 -0.99
N TYR A 59 -8.29 8.47 0.33
CA TYR A 59 -7.75 9.47 1.25
C TYR A 59 -6.54 8.89 1.97
N SER A 60 -5.51 9.68 2.15
CA SER A 60 -4.30 9.22 2.83
C SER A 60 -3.75 10.28 3.76
N LEU A 61 -3.14 9.81 4.84
CA LEU A 61 -2.25 10.58 5.68
C LEU A 61 -0.83 10.06 5.50
N HIS A 62 0.16 10.92 5.59
CA HIS A 62 1.55 10.51 5.53
C HIS A 62 2.39 11.28 6.54
N ALA A 63 3.37 10.60 7.10
CA ALA A 63 4.32 11.10 8.06
C ALA A 63 5.74 10.81 7.54
N ASP A 64 6.52 11.85 7.28
CA ASP A 64 7.89 11.75 6.78
C ASP A 64 8.87 11.82 7.97
N TYR A 65 9.64 10.76 8.14
CA TYR A 65 10.63 10.63 9.21
C TYR A 65 12.04 11.04 8.79
N GLY A 66 12.18 11.65 7.62
CA GLY A 66 13.45 12.19 7.17
C GLY A 66 14.33 11.16 6.45
N GLU A 67 15.61 11.50 6.34
CA GLU A 67 16.58 10.72 5.59
C GLU A 67 17.26 9.67 6.48
N ILE A 68 17.15 8.41 6.08
CA ILE A 68 17.87 7.27 6.65
C ILE A 68 19.26 7.11 6.03
N ALA A 69 19.41 7.52 4.76
CA ALA A 69 20.65 7.56 4.01
C ALA A 69 20.56 8.68 2.98
N ARG A 70 21.69 9.02 2.32
CA ARG A 70 21.73 10.10 1.33
C ARG A 70 20.65 9.87 0.25
N ASN A 71 19.71 10.82 0.14
CA ASN A 71 18.56 10.79 -0.79
C ASN A 71 17.51 9.70 -0.51
N TRP A 72 17.63 8.93 0.57
CA TRP A 72 16.66 7.91 0.95
C TRP A 72 15.86 8.35 2.18
N ARG A 73 14.55 8.43 2.03
CA ARG A 73 13.61 8.89 3.07
C ARG A 73 12.66 7.79 3.47
N VAL A 74 12.28 7.78 4.74
CA VAL A 74 11.27 6.89 5.30
C VAL A 74 9.97 7.66 5.48
N VAL A 75 8.89 7.18 4.86
CA VAL A 75 7.56 7.79 4.93
C VAL A 75 6.54 6.75 5.33
N PHE A 76 5.87 6.94 6.46
CA PHE A 76 4.72 6.13 6.84
C PHE A 76 3.46 6.68 6.21
N THR A 77 2.57 5.78 5.81
CA THR A 77 1.29 6.13 5.16
C THR A 77 0.15 5.33 5.76
N ALA A 78 -0.99 6.00 5.91
CA ALA A 78 -2.27 5.37 6.17
C ALA A 78 -3.24 5.80 5.07
N THR A 79 -3.87 4.86 4.41
CA THR A 79 -4.78 5.10 3.28
C THR A 79 -6.13 4.45 3.55
N TYR A 80 -7.20 5.13 3.22
CA TYR A 80 -8.56 4.62 3.26
C TYR A 80 -9.26 4.87 1.94
N TRP A 81 -10.00 3.88 1.48
CA TRP A 81 -11.00 4.00 0.43
C TRP A 81 -12.17 3.06 0.68
N GLY A 82 -13.35 3.42 0.18
CA GLY A 82 -14.54 2.58 0.25
C GLY A 82 -15.33 2.71 -1.04
N THR A 83 -15.87 1.59 -1.52
CA THR A 83 -16.65 1.50 -2.76
C THR A 83 -17.57 0.28 -2.74
N ARG A 84 -18.02 -0.16 -3.91
CA ARG A 84 -18.87 -1.34 -4.10
C ARG A 84 -18.26 -2.27 -5.12
N TYR A 85 -18.55 -3.56 -4.98
CA TYR A 85 -18.27 -4.50 -6.07
C TYR A 85 -19.11 -4.16 -7.30
N THR A 86 -18.53 -4.34 -8.48
CA THR A 86 -19.29 -4.23 -9.73
C THR A 86 -20.39 -5.30 -9.78
N ARG A 87 -21.50 -5.00 -10.48
CA ARG A 87 -22.58 -5.98 -10.65
C ARG A 87 -22.10 -7.29 -11.26
N GLU A 88 -21.15 -7.23 -12.19
CA GLU A 88 -20.54 -8.39 -12.81
C GLU A 88 -19.75 -9.26 -11.82
N THR A 89 -19.05 -8.63 -10.88
CA THR A 89 -18.32 -9.33 -9.81
C THR A 89 -19.28 -10.03 -8.85
N VAL A 90 -20.38 -9.36 -8.47
CA VAL A 90 -21.42 -9.96 -7.62
C VAL A 90 -22.07 -11.13 -8.33
N ALA A 91 -22.43 -10.99 -9.61
CA ALA A 91 -23.02 -12.09 -10.39
C ALA A 91 -22.08 -13.31 -10.48
N ARG A 92 -20.79 -13.09 -10.72
CA ARG A 92 -19.78 -14.17 -10.71
C ARG A 92 -19.67 -14.87 -9.35
N LEU A 93 -19.82 -14.12 -8.25
CA LEU A 93 -19.82 -14.68 -6.90
C LEU A 93 -21.09 -15.52 -6.67
N GLU A 94 -22.25 -15.05 -7.10
CA GLU A 94 -23.52 -15.79 -7.05
C GLU A 94 -23.44 -17.10 -7.85
N ASP A 95 -22.84 -17.08 -9.03
CA ASP A 95 -22.68 -18.27 -9.86
C ASP A 95 -21.74 -19.30 -9.21
N LYS A 96 -20.61 -18.86 -8.64
CA LYS A 96 -19.71 -19.74 -7.89
C LYS A 96 -20.38 -20.37 -6.66
N LEU A 97 -21.21 -19.60 -5.96
CA LEU A 97 -21.97 -20.14 -4.83
C LEU A 97 -22.97 -21.21 -5.27
N ARG A 98 -23.67 -20.99 -6.40
CA ARG A 98 -24.58 -22.00 -6.97
C ARG A 98 -23.85 -23.29 -7.37
N GLU A 99 -22.68 -23.17 -7.99
CA GLU A 99 -21.85 -24.33 -8.35
C GLU A 99 -21.35 -25.11 -7.13
N SER A 100 -21.14 -24.42 -5.99
CA SER A 100 -20.65 -25.05 -4.76
C SER A 100 -21.74 -25.80 -3.99
N ILE A 101 -23.02 -25.53 -4.26
CA ILE A 101 -24.15 -26.18 -3.59
C ILE A 101 -24.58 -27.40 -4.41
N VAL A 102 -24.14 -28.56 -3.96
CA VAL A 102 -24.42 -29.89 -4.62
C VAL A 102 -25.86 -30.34 -4.44
N ASP A 103 -26.65 -29.71 -3.57
CA ASP A 103 -28.02 -30.13 -3.26
C ASP A 103 -29.02 -29.49 -4.23
N THR A 104 -29.43 -30.26 -5.24
CA THR A 104 -30.31 -29.86 -6.33
C THR A 104 -31.78 -29.64 -5.92
N THR A 105 -32.15 -29.85 -4.66
CA THR A 105 -33.53 -29.75 -4.19
C THR A 105 -33.93 -28.33 -3.79
N VAL A 106 -32.98 -27.43 -3.62
CA VAL A 106 -33.26 -26.03 -3.28
C VAL A 106 -32.83 -25.14 -4.44
N SER A 107 -33.78 -24.74 -5.28
CA SER A 107 -33.61 -23.64 -6.25
C SER A 107 -33.49 -22.31 -5.53
N ALA A 108 -32.53 -22.18 -4.61
CA ALA A 108 -32.29 -20.95 -3.88
C ALA A 108 -31.73 -19.90 -4.85
N ARG A 109 -32.52 -18.90 -5.19
CA ARG A 109 -32.04 -17.69 -5.83
C ARG A 109 -31.17 -16.94 -4.81
N PHE A 110 -29.87 -17.11 -4.94
CA PHE A 110 -28.92 -16.29 -4.17
C PHE A 110 -28.84 -14.92 -4.84
N GLU A 111 -29.57 -13.97 -4.30
CA GLU A 111 -29.45 -12.57 -4.66
C GLU A 111 -28.63 -11.87 -3.56
N LEU A 112 -27.32 -11.78 -3.77
CA LEU A 112 -26.39 -11.12 -2.81
C LEU A 112 -26.61 -9.60 -2.77
N GLY A 113 -27.23 -9.05 -3.81
CA GLY A 113 -27.52 -7.64 -3.89
C GLY A 113 -26.26 -6.78 -3.98
N ARG A 114 -26.25 -5.64 -3.28
CA ARG A 114 -25.11 -4.72 -3.26
C ARG A 114 -24.15 -5.06 -2.14
N ILE A 115 -22.90 -5.32 -2.48
CA ILE A 115 -21.83 -5.55 -1.50
C ILE A 115 -20.91 -4.34 -1.53
N GLN A 116 -20.73 -3.70 -0.37
CA GLN A 116 -19.75 -2.65 -0.16
C GLN A 116 -18.42 -3.27 0.23
N ILE A 117 -17.34 -2.60 -0.12
CA ILE A 117 -15.98 -2.98 0.27
C ILE A 117 -15.21 -1.75 0.66
N SER A 118 -14.44 -1.84 1.72
CA SER A 118 -13.52 -0.81 2.16
C SER A 118 -12.15 -1.41 2.48
N ASP A 119 -11.12 -0.60 2.37
CA ASP A 119 -9.75 -0.98 2.69
C ASP A 119 -9.07 0.12 3.50
N ILE A 120 -8.44 -0.28 4.59
CA ILE A 120 -7.51 0.55 5.35
C ILE A 120 -6.13 -0.05 5.17
N ALA A 121 -5.25 0.68 4.51
CA ALA A 121 -3.85 0.26 4.30
C ALA A 121 -2.92 1.13 5.15
N VAL A 122 -2.08 0.49 5.98
CA VAL A 122 -1.10 1.16 6.83
C VAL A 122 0.27 0.56 6.59
N GLY A 123 1.29 1.39 6.40
CA GLY A 123 2.63 0.88 6.16
C GLY A 123 3.69 1.95 5.99
N GLY A 124 4.87 1.53 5.54
CA GLY A 124 6.03 2.39 5.33
C GLY A 124 6.59 2.26 3.92
N ASP A 125 6.96 3.40 3.36
CA ASP A 125 7.64 3.53 2.08
C ASP A 125 9.08 3.96 2.27
N LEU A 126 9.98 3.35 1.55
CA LEU A 126 11.34 3.85 1.35
C LEU A 126 11.37 4.58 0.01
N ARG A 127 11.62 5.89 0.04
CA ARG A 127 11.60 6.78 -1.13
C ARG A 127 12.98 7.32 -1.44
N TRP A 128 13.43 7.09 -2.64
CA TRP A 128 14.60 7.76 -3.19
C TRP A 128 14.19 9.13 -3.74
N THR A 129 14.77 10.19 -3.20
CA THR A 129 14.45 11.59 -3.52
C THR A 129 15.75 12.32 -3.85
N PRO A 130 16.12 12.47 -5.13
CA PRO A 130 17.35 13.18 -5.51
C PRO A 130 17.26 14.65 -5.07
N SER A 131 18.41 15.21 -4.75
CA SER A 131 18.50 16.61 -4.33
C SER A 131 18.07 17.53 -5.47
N ALA A 132 16.97 18.25 -5.28
CA ALA A 132 16.46 19.24 -6.23
C ALA A 132 15.99 20.48 -5.47
N ARG A 133 16.07 21.65 -6.12
CA ARG A 133 15.82 22.93 -5.44
C ARG A 133 14.33 23.27 -5.25
N VAL A 134 13.52 23.08 -6.27
CA VAL A 134 12.11 23.52 -6.28
C VAL A 134 11.16 22.33 -6.42
N ALA A 135 11.33 21.54 -7.47
CA ALA A 135 10.53 20.34 -7.72
C ALA A 135 11.37 19.11 -7.37
N ARG A 136 10.89 18.28 -6.48
CA ARG A 136 11.59 17.08 -5.97
C ARG A 136 10.87 15.85 -6.44
N PRO A 137 11.33 15.22 -7.53
CA PRO A 137 10.83 13.93 -7.92
C PRO A 137 11.24 12.87 -6.90
N TYR A 138 10.46 11.83 -6.76
CA TYR A 138 10.78 10.66 -5.96
C TYR A 138 10.26 9.38 -6.59
N LEU A 139 10.93 8.30 -6.26
CA LEU A 139 10.55 6.93 -6.60
C LEU A 139 10.79 6.05 -5.38
N GLY A 140 9.94 5.08 -5.15
CA GLY A 140 10.11 4.22 -3.99
C GLY A 140 9.23 2.99 -4.01
N GLY A 141 9.35 2.24 -2.93
CA GLY A 141 8.51 1.08 -2.65
C GLY A 141 8.25 0.96 -1.16
N GLY A 142 7.24 0.19 -0.81
CA GLY A 142 6.82 0.04 0.58
C GLY A 142 6.17 -1.30 0.87
N LEU A 143 6.01 -1.52 2.17
CA LEU A 143 5.26 -2.64 2.73
C LEU A 143 4.05 -2.08 3.48
N LEU A 144 2.89 -2.71 3.27
CA LEU A 144 1.64 -2.32 3.90
C LEU A 144 0.91 -3.53 4.48
N ALA A 145 0.20 -3.26 5.58
CA ALA A 145 -0.86 -4.12 6.05
C ALA A 145 -2.20 -3.53 5.57
N HIS A 146 -3.00 -4.33 4.92
CA HIS A 146 -4.33 -4.01 4.44
C HIS A 146 -5.37 -4.69 5.32
N VAL A 147 -6.35 -3.93 5.76
CA VAL A 147 -7.55 -4.43 6.42
C VAL A 147 -8.73 -4.19 5.48
N VAL A 148 -9.12 -5.25 4.80
CA VAL A 148 -10.25 -5.23 3.86
C VAL A 148 -11.48 -5.69 4.59
N ASN A 149 -12.55 -4.90 4.51
CA ASN A 149 -13.85 -5.19 5.09
C ASN A 149 -14.93 -5.14 4.01
N ALA A 150 -15.79 -6.16 3.97
CA ALA A 150 -16.90 -6.24 3.03
C ALA A 150 -18.23 -6.32 3.78
N GLU A 151 -19.18 -5.50 3.40
CA GLU A 151 -20.50 -5.39 4.02
C GLU A 151 -21.61 -5.49 2.99
N GLY A 152 -22.69 -6.21 3.35
CA GLY A 152 -23.89 -6.31 2.52
C GLY A 152 -25.05 -6.94 3.27
N LYS A 153 -26.28 -6.45 3.04
CA LYS A 153 -27.48 -6.94 3.75
C LYS A 153 -27.68 -8.46 3.63
N ALA A 154 -27.34 -9.04 2.49
CA ALA A 154 -27.51 -10.48 2.24
C ALA A 154 -26.34 -11.34 2.77
N ILE A 155 -25.19 -10.73 3.07
CA ILE A 155 -24.01 -11.44 3.56
C ILE A 155 -23.76 -11.24 5.05
N GLN A 156 -24.43 -10.27 5.66
CA GLN A 156 -24.24 -9.91 7.05
C GLN A 156 -24.45 -11.10 8.01
N GLY A 157 -23.44 -11.37 8.84
CA GLY A 157 -23.44 -12.50 9.78
C GLY A 157 -23.28 -13.87 9.12
N THR A 158 -22.94 -13.94 7.84
CA THR A 158 -22.73 -15.18 7.12
C THR A 158 -21.24 -15.52 6.97
N PHE A 159 -20.94 -16.76 6.59
CA PHE A 159 -19.57 -17.16 6.25
C PHE A 159 -19.00 -16.39 5.05
N ILE A 160 -19.85 -15.80 4.20
CA ILE A 160 -19.44 -15.03 3.03
C ILE A 160 -18.81 -13.70 3.48
N GLU A 161 -19.38 -13.02 4.46
CA GLU A 161 -18.80 -11.82 5.06
C GLU A 161 -17.41 -12.12 5.60
N ASN A 162 -17.29 -13.15 6.46
CA ASN A 162 -16.01 -13.58 7.03
C ASN A 162 -14.96 -14.01 5.96
N ALA A 163 -15.42 -14.53 4.82
CA ALA A 163 -14.53 -14.92 3.73
C ALA A 163 -14.05 -13.73 2.89
N LEU A 164 -14.79 -12.63 2.89
CA LEU A 164 -14.44 -11.40 2.18
C LEU A 164 -13.63 -10.44 3.06
N ASP A 165 -13.76 -10.54 4.39
CA ASP A 165 -12.92 -9.80 5.34
C ASP A 165 -11.53 -10.42 5.38
N ASN A 166 -10.53 -9.59 5.19
CA ASN A 166 -9.15 -10.08 5.11
C ASN A 166 -8.15 -9.07 5.66
N ILE A 167 -7.14 -9.60 6.35
CA ILE A 167 -5.94 -8.85 6.69
C ILE A 167 -4.81 -9.41 5.83
N ALA A 168 -4.28 -8.59 4.94
CA ALA A 168 -3.26 -9.00 4.00
C ALA A 168 -2.03 -8.08 4.04
N LEU A 169 -0.87 -8.68 3.85
CA LEU A 169 0.34 -7.91 3.57
C LEU A 169 0.39 -7.56 2.09
N GLY A 170 0.80 -6.34 1.79
CA GLY A 170 0.93 -5.82 0.44
C GLY A 170 2.26 -5.14 0.20
N PHE A 171 2.59 -5.02 -1.07
CA PHE A 171 3.71 -4.23 -1.58
C PHE A 171 3.17 -3.02 -2.30
N ALA A 172 3.87 -1.89 -2.17
CA ALA A 172 3.57 -0.68 -2.92
C ALA A 172 4.75 -0.27 -3.79
N ALA A 173 4.44 0.22 -4.99
CA ALA A 173 5.33 1.05 -5.77
C ALA A 173 4.80 2.48 -5.73
N VAL A 174 5.68 3.45 -5.51
CA VAL A 174 5.31 4.86 -5.37
C VAL A 174 6.24 5.73 -6.20
N SER A 175 5.68 6.71 -6.90
CA SER A 175 6.44 7.75 -7.59
C SER A 175 5.69 9.07 -7.50
N GLY A 176 6.40 10.18 -7.62
CA GLY A 176 5.74 11.47 -7.56
C GLY A 176 6.72 12.62 -7.66
N VAL A 177 6.15 13.81 -7.50
CA VAL A 177 6.89 15.06 -7.44
C VAL A 177 6.28 15.98 -6.39
N ASP A 178 7.12 16.52 -5.51
CA ASP A 178 6.74 17.51 -4.52
C ASP A 178 7.32 18.87 -4.89
N VAL A 179 6.54 19.92 -4.70
CA VAL A 179 6.96 21.32 -4.92
C VAL A 179 6.77 22.11 -3.64
N SER A 180 7.81 22.78 -3.20
CA SER A 180 7.76 23.66 -2.02
C SER A 180 7.11 24.98 -2.37
N LEU A 181 5.89 25.22 -1.89
CA LEU A 181 5.16 26.47 -2.08
C LEU A 181 5.61 27.58 -1.12
N ALA A 182 5.76 27.22 0.14
CA ALA A 182 6.15 28.14 1.22
C ALA A 182 7.19 27.47 2.12
N ARG A 183 7.62 28.20 3.17
CA ARG A 183 8.66 27.74 4.11
C ARG A 183 8.32 26.42 4.77
N HIS A 184 7.04 26.21 5.07
CA HIS A 184 6.53 25.04 5.75
C HIS A 184 5.48 24.27 4.96
N LEU A 185 5.21 24.67 3.72
CA LEU A 185 4.15 24.07 2.91
C LEU A 185 4.67 23.57 1.56
N GLY A 186 4.29 22.35 1.23
CA GLY A 186 4.50 21.75 -0.08
C GLY A 186 3.22 21.18 -0.63
N ILE A 187 3.17 21.08 -1.93
CA ILE A 187 2.15 20.33 -2.68
C ILE A 187 2.83 19.35 -3.62
N GLY A 188 2.12 18.33 -4.04
CA GLY A 188 2.69 17.37 -4.98
C GLY A 188 1.63 16.55 -5.70
N LEU A 189 2.14 15.74 -6.61
CA LEU A 189 1.39 14.68 -7.28
C LEU A 189 2.10 13.36 -7.02
N GLN A 190 1.32 12.34 -6.68
CA GLN A 190 1.80 11.00 -6.38
C GLN A 190 1.03 9.97 -7.19
N ALA A 191 1.73 9.11 -7.89
CA ALA A 191 1.21 7.86 -8.42
C ALA A 191 1.63 6.73 -7.48
N ARG A 192 0.69 5.85 -7.13
CA ARG A 192 0.93 4.70 -6.26
C ARG A 192 0.21 3.49 -6.81
N TYR A 193 0.85 2.34 -6.74
CA TYR A 193 0.29 1.05 -7.09
C TYR A 193 0.47 0.07 -5.95
N ASP A 194 -0.63 -0.42 -5.41
CA ASP A 194 -0.66 -1.36 -4.29
C ASP A 194 -1.03 -2.76 -4.77
N LEU A 195 -0.25 -3.74 -4.32
CA LEU A 195 -0.36 -5.16 -4.66
C LEU A 195 -0.56 -5.95 -3.39
N THR A 196 -1.73 -6.59 -3.25
CA THR A 196 -2.01 -7.56 -2.19
C THR A 196 -2.49 -8.89 -2.78
N SER A 197 -2.65 -9.90 -1.96
CA SER A 197 -3.18 -11.20 -2.39
C SER A 197 -4.63 -11.14 -2.89
N GLY A 198 -5.42 -10.16 -2.46
CA GLY A 198 -6.86 -10.05 -2.76
C GLY A 198 -7.24 -8.87 -3.66
N VAL A 199 -6.59 -7.73 -3.47
CA VAL A 199 -6.94 -6.48 -4.15
C VAL A 199 -5.69 -5.83 -4.76
N ARG A 200 -5.84 -5.29 -5.97
CA ARG A 200 -4.80 -4.52 -6.65
C ARG A 200 -5.40 -3.22 -7.11
N TYR A 201 -4.69 -2.13 -6.89
CA TYR A 201 -5.18 -0.83 -7.35
C TYR A 201 -4.07 0.17 -7.60
N GLY A 202 -4.34 1.02 -8.58
CA GLY A 202 -3.55 2.23 -8.85
C GLY A 202 -4.28 3.46 -8.32
N THR A 203 -3.52 4.43 -7.83
CA THR A 203 -4.04 5.74 -7.41
C THR A 203 -3.18 6.85 -7.98
N LEU A 204 -3.83 7.95 -8.35
CA LEU A 204 -3.17 9.22 -8.64
C LEU A 204 -3.68 10.24 -7.63
N ARG A 205 -2.79 10.81 -6.82
CA ARG A 205 -3.16 11.63 -5.66
C ARG A 205 -2.55 13.02 -5.75
N ALA A 206 -3.32 14.03 -5.39
CA ALA A 206 -2.79 15.32 -5.00
C ALA A 206 -2.35 15.23 -3.53
N THR A 207 -1.18 15.77 -3.20
CA THR A 207 -0.61 15.76 -1.86
C THR A 207 -0.46 17.19 -1.33
N GLY A 208 -0.71 17.37 -0.03
CA GLY A 208 -0.39 18.57 0.71
C GLY A 208 0.47 18.19 1.92
N THR A 209 1.62 18.85 2.10
CA THR A 209 2.59 18.49 3.14
C THR A 209 2.99 19.70 3.95
N TYR A 210 2.95 19.58 5.27
CA TYR A 210 3.47 20.55 6.22
C TYR A 210 4.81 20.06 6.75
N TYR A 211 5.84 20.89 6.63
CA TYR A 211 7.19 20.64 7.13
C TYR A 211 7.40 21.33 8.48
N PHE A 212 7.85 20.60 9.48
CA PHE A 212 8.14 21.16 10.81
C PHE A 212 9.36 22.07 10.78
N ASP A 213 10.37 21.68 10.00
CA ASP A 213 11.51 22.53 9.66
C ASP A 213 11.25 23.27 8.34
N THR A 214 12.22 24.05 7.87
CA THR A 214 12.10 24.68 6.53
C THR A 214 11.97 23.61 5.45
N ALA A 215 10.99 23.76 4.58
CA ALA A 215 10.76 22.86 3.45
C ALA A 215 12.06 22.67 2.65
N PRO A 216 12.44 21.42 2.34
CA PRO A 216 13.68 21.13 1.62
C PRO A 216 13.75 21.90 0.29
N GLY A 217 14.95 22.41 -0.04
CA GLY A 217 15.20 23.23 -1.24
C GLY A 217 15.02 24.73 -1.06
N ARG A 218 14.51 25.22 0.08
CA ARG A 218 14.44 26.65 0.43
C ARG A 218 15.40 27.10 1.53
N GLY A 219 16.26 26.21 2.01
CA GLY A 219 17.27 26.50 3.01
C GLY A 219 18.40 27.36 2.45
N ALA A 220 18.65 28.47 3.14
CA ALA A 220 19.77 29.42 3.01
C ALA A 220 19.82 30.20 1.68
N ARG A 221 19.26 31.38 1.72
CA ARG A 221 19.85 32.55 1.10
C ARG A 221 20.70 33.27 2.15
#